data_46225acafac93c075a64652aa0f0a814
#
_entry.id   46225acafac93c075a64652aa0f0a814
#
_cell.length_a   1.000
_cell.length_b   1.000
_cell.length_c   1.000
_cell.angle_alpha   90.00
_cell.angle_beta   90.00
_cell.angle_gamma   90.00
#
_symmetry.space_group_name_H-M   'P 1'
#
loop_
_entity.id
_entity.type
_entity.pdbx_description
1 polymer ?
#
loop_
_entity_poly.entity_id
_entity_poly.type
_entity_poly.pdbx_seq_one_letter_code
_entity_poly.pdbx_strand_id
1 'polypeptide(L)'
;MVLMPGDPLRAKYIAEKYLENPELFNTVRNMYGYTGTYKGKRISVMGSGMGIPSMTLYAHELYNFFDVDSIIRVGSAGALRDDMKVRDVVIAMSASTNSKFDVQYGFPGTLAPTADFDLLNDAVSVCKEREASVKVSEKCK
;
A
#
# COMPACT_ATOMS: atom_id res chain seq x y z
N MET A 1 10.99 -4.04 -2.54
CA MET A 1 9.68 -3.72 -1.90
C MET A 1 9.47 -2.21 -1.80
N VAL A 2 8.22 -1.74 -2.03
CA VAL A 2 7.85 -0.33 -1.91
C VAL A 2 6.63 -0.16 -1.00
N LEU A 3 6.69 0.77 -0.06
CA LEU A 3 5.53 1.23 0.72
C LEU A 3 4.86 2.38 -0.02
N MET A 4 3.55 2.31 -0.25
CA MET A 4 2.84 3.31 -1.03
C MET A 4 1.68 3.92 -0.24
N PRO A 5 1.92 5.00 0.54
CA PRO A 5 0.82 5.83 1.04
C PRO A 5 0.17 6.63 -0.10
N GLY A 6 -1.10 6.97 0.05
CA GLY A 6 -1.79 7.83 -0.93
C GLY A 6 -1.22 9.25 -0.96
N ASP A 7 -0.90 9.78 0.21
CA ASP A 7 -0.39 11.13 0.42
C ASP A 7 1.15 11.17 0.30
N PRO A 8 1.72 11.99 -0.61
CA PRO A 8 3.17 12.13 -0.75
C PRO A 8 3.85 12.73 0.48
N LEU A 9 3.18 13.56 1.26
CA LEU A 9 3.74 14.06 2.53
C LEU A 9 3.83 12.95 3.57
N ARG A 10 2.93 11.98 3.53
CA ARG A 10 3.06 10.77 4.36
C ARG A 10 4.23 9.91 3.92
N ALA A 11 4.50 9.82 2.61
CA ALA A 11 5.70 9.14 2.11
C ALA A 11 6.97 9.79 2.66
N LYS A 12 7.04 11.12 2.61
CA LYS A 12 8.13 11.90 3.21
C LYS A 12 8.28 11.62 4.70
N TYR A 13 7.18 11.71 5.45
CA TYR A 13 7.19 11.44 6.89
C TYR A 13 7.69 10.04 7.23
N ILE A 14 7.22 9.02 6.51
CA ILE A 14 7.65 7.63 6.74
C ILE A 14 9.16 7.49 6.45
N ALA A 15 9.63 8.06 5.35
CA ALA A 15 11.03 8.00 4.98
C ALA A 15 11.92 8.68 6.02
N GLU A 16 11.63 9.92 6.37
CA GLU A 16 12.45 10.71 7.32
C GLU A 16 12.43 10.13 8.74
N LYS A 17 11.33 9.49 9.14
CA LYS A 17 11.20 8.96 10.50
C LYS A 17 11.74 7.56 10.68
N TYR A 18 11.66 6.71 9.67
CA TYR A 18 11.92 5.28 9.82
C TYR A 18 13.07 4.75 8.99
N LEU A 19 13.44 5.42 7.90
CA LEU A 19 14.54 4.96 7.06
C LEU A 19 15.87 5.57 7.49
N GLU A 20 16.90 4.78 7.45
CA GLU A 20 18.29 5.21 7.56
C GLU A 20 18.74 5.72 6.20
N ASN A 21 19.37 6.92 6.19
CA ASN A 21 19.90 7.58 4.99
C ASN A 21 18.89 7.64 3.81
N PRO A 22 17.69 8.22 4.02
CA PRO A 22 16.69 8.30 2.97
C PRO A 22 17.14 9.24 1.85
N GLU A 23 17.23 8.72 0.64
CA GLU A 23 17.52 9.49 -0.57
C GLU A 23 16.24 9.78 -1.34
N LEU A 24 16.01 11.05 -1.65
CA LEU A 24 14.87 11.50 -2.45
C LEU A 24 15.16 11.23 -3.94
N PHE A 25 14.44 10.28 -4.55
CA PHE A 25 14.63 9.94 -5.96
C PHE A 25 13.57 10.51 -6.90
N ASN A 26 12.41 10.91 -6.39
CA ASN A 26 11.34 11.47 -7.21
C ASN A 26 10.64 12.64 -6.54
N THR A 27 10.43 13.72 -7.33
CA THR A 27 9.67 14.90 -6.95
C THR A 27 8.63 15.29 -8.02
N VAL A 28 8.56 14.54 -9.12
CA VAL A 28 7.64 14.84 -10.22
C VAL A 28 6.20 14.80 -9.70
N ARG A 29 5.43 15.82 -10.04
CA ARG A 29 4.04 16.03 -9.58
C ARG A 29 3.89 15.99 -8.06
N ASN A 30 4.95 16.30 -7.32
CA ASN A 30 5.01 16.17 -5.86
C ASN A 30 4.75 14.74 -5.33
N MET A 31 4.85 13.72 -6.19
CA MET A 31 4.81 12.31 -5.75
C MET A 31 6.18 11.93 -5.18
N TYR A 32 6.45 12.43 -3.99
CA TYR A 32 7.73 12.17 -3.33
C TYR A 32 8.00 10.68 -3.19
N GLY A 33 9.20 10.28 -3.65
CA GLY A 33 9.71 8.93 -3.54
C GLY A 33 11.08 8.93 -2.89
N TYR A 34 11.26 8.07 -1.90
CA TYR A 34 12.49 7.93 -1.13
C TYR A 34 12.94 6.48 -1.10
N THR A 35 14.24 6.27 -1.12
CA THR A 35 14.85 4.95 -0.87
C THR A 35 15.84 5.08 0.28
N GLY A 36 15.82 4.14 1.19
CA GLY A 36 16.75 4.07 2.31
C GLY A 36 16.84 2.67 2.87
N THR A 37 17.38 2.53 4.07
CA THR A 37 17.49 1.23 4.77
C THR A 37 16.60 1.21 6.01
N TYR A 38 16.03 0.06 6.30
CA TYR A 38 15.35 -0.21 7.55
C TYR A 38 15.79 -1.58 8.07
N LYS A 39 16.45 -1.60 9.23
CA LYS A 39 17.02 -2.83 9.81
C LYS A 39 17.88 -3.63 8.82
N GLY A 40 18.73 -2.92 8.08
CA GLY A 40 19.62 -3.51 7.08
C GLY A 40 18.98 -3.92 5.74
N LYS A 41 17.67 -3.72 5.57
CA LYS A 41 16.96 -4.01 4.31
C LYS A 41 16.69 -2.72 3.53
N ARG A 42 16.95 -2.74 2.23
CA ARG A 42 16.61 -1.62 1.33
C ARG A 42 15.11 -1.56 1.12
N ILE A 43 14.53 -0.39 1.38
CA ILE A 43 13.10 -0.12 1.25
C ILE A 43 12.88 1.22 0.56
N SER A 44 11.91 1.28 -0.33
CA SER A 44 11.44 2.53 -0.90
C SER A 44 10.06 2.91 -0.36
N VAL A 45 9.79 4.20 -0.29
CA VAL A 45 8.49 4.75 0.09
C VAL A 45 8.12 5.80 -0.94
N MET A 46 6.94 5.68 -1.56
CA MET A 46 6.51 6.62 -2.60
C MET A 46 5.02 6.92 -2.50
N GLY A 47 4.62 8.17 -2.74
CA GLY A 47 3.22 8.55 -2.84
C GLY A 47 2.52 7.84 -4.00
N SER A 48 1.31 7.34 -3.78
CA SER A 48 0.50 6.69 -4.82
C SER A 48 -0.58 7.58 -5.43
N GLY A 49 -0.85 8.73 -4.81
CA GLY A 49 -2.01 9.54 -5.16
C GLY A 49 -3.33 8.91 -4.73
N MET A 50 -4.42 9.38 -5.32
CA MET A 50 -5.79 8.98 -4.98
C MET A 50 -6.39 8.05 -6.02
N GLY A 51 -7.10 7.04 -5.53
CA GLY A 51 -7.95 6.17 -6.35
C GLY A 51 -7.21 5.11 -7.15
N ILE A 52 -8.00 4.25 -7.78
CA ILE A 52 -7.52 3.10 -8.56
C ILE A 52 -6.62 3.55 -9.73
N PRO A 53 -7.00 4.52 -10.56
CA PRO A 53 -6.18 4.87 -11.74
C PRO A 53 -4.78 5.34 -11.37
N SER A 54 -4.65 6.20 -10.36
CA SER A 54 -3.35 6.70 -9.92
C SER A 54 -2.48 5.60 -9.34
N MET A 55 -3.04 4.79 -8.43
CA MET A 55 -2.31 3.67 -7.83
C MET A 55 -1.84 2.67 -8.88
N THR A 56 -2.70 2.33 -9.84
CA THR A 56 -2.38 1.33 -10.86
C THR A 56 -1.33 1.84 -11.83
N LEU A 57 -1.38 3.11 -12.21
CA LEU A 57 -0.35 3.73 -13.06
C LEU A 57 1.04 3.57 -12.45
N TYR A 58 1.21 4.00 -11.20
CA TYR A 58 2.50 3.90 -10.52
C TYR A 58 2.91 2.44 -10.24
N ALA A 59 1.98 1.59 -9.83
CA ALA A 59 2.27 0.18 -9.59
C ALA A 59 2.73 -0.53 -10.88
N HIS A 60 2.06 -0.24 -12.02
CA HIS A 60 2.45 -0.77 -13.31
C HIS A 60 3.89 -0.40 -13.69
N GLU A 61 4.25 0.87 -13.54
CA GLU A 61 5.60 1.33 -13.83
C GLU A 61 6.63 0.71 -12.89
N LEU A 62 6.35 0.67 -11.59
CA LEU A 62 7.27 0.11 -10.60
C LEU A 62 7.56 -1.37 -10.84
N TYR A 63 6.55 -2.16 -11.17
CA TYR A 63 6.73 -3.59 -11.48
C TYR A 63 7.45 -3.83 -12.79
N ASN A 64 7.14 -3.07 -13.84
CA ASN A 64 7.62 -3.38 -15.18
C ASN A 64 8.97 -2.72 -15.52
N PHE A 65 9.32 -1.60 -14.88
CA PHE A 65 10.49 -0.79 -15.27
C PHE A 65 11.50 -0.57 -14.15
N PHE A 66 11.15 -0.87 -12.91
CA PHE A 66 12.01 -0.57 -11.76
C PHE A 66 12.32 -1.79 -10.87
N ASP A 67 12.08 -2.98 -11.38
CA ASP A 67 12.43 -4.24 -10.72
C ASP A 67 11.87 -4.34 -9.27
N VAL A 68 10.63 -3.90 -9.10
CA VAL A 68 9.92 -3.97 -7.81
C VAL A 68 9.19 -5.30 -7.70
N ASP A 69 9.50 -6.08 -6.67
CA ASP A 69 8.85 -7.38 -6.40
C ASP A 69 7.52 -7.24 -5.67
N SER A 70 7.42 -6.26 -4.78
CA SER A 70 6.27 -6.18 -3.88
C SER A 70 5.93 -4.74 -3.50
N ILE A 71 4.64 -4.47 -3.39
CA ILE A 71 4.10 -3.18 -2.97
C ILE A 71 3.14 -3.39 -1.80
N ILE A 72 3.33 -2.62 -0.73
CA ILE A 72 2.38 -2.54 0.39
C ILE A 72 1.76 -1.15 0.38
N ARG A 73 0.45 -1.08 0.18
CA ARG A 73 -0.27 0.19 0.28
C ARG A 73 -0.56 0.53 1.73
N VAL A 74 -0.09 1.68 2.18
CA VAL A 74 -0.28 2.19 3.55
C VAL A 74 -1.22 3.39 3.51
N GLY A 75 -2.49 3.17 3.79
CA GLY A 75 -3.50 4.21 3.65
C GLY A 75 -4.39 4.37 4.86
N SER A 76 -5.26 5.36 4.79
CA SER A 76 -6.42 5.51 5.66
C SER A 76 -7.68 5.04 4.93
N ALA A 77 -8.70 4.61 5.68
CA ALA A 77 -9.97 4.18 5.14
C ALA A 77 -11.12 4.59 6.06
N GLY A 78 -12.31 4.80 5.48
CA GLY A 78 -13.54 4.87 6.25
C GLY A 78 -14.00 3.49 6.67
N ALA A 79 -14.60 3.38 7.84
CA ALA A 79 -15.21 2.14 8.32
C ALA A 79 -16.70 2.12 7.94
N LEU A 80 -17.18 0.94 7.53
CA LEU A 80 -18.63 0.68 7.32
C LEU A 80 -19.22 -0.11 8.49
N ARG A 81 -18.39 -0.70 9.33
CA ARG A 81 -18.80 -1.52 10.48
C ARG A 81 -18.85 -0.66 11.73
N ASP A 82 -19.87 -0.88 12.57
CA ASP A 82 -20.08 -0.11 13.81
C ASP A 82 -19.11 -0.49 14.94
N ASP A 83 -18.48 -1.67 14.85
CA ASP A 83 -17.50 -2.15 15.83
C ASP A 83 -16.07 -1.62 15.59
N MET A 84 -15.89 -0.79 14.58
CA MET A 84 -14.60 -0.18 14.23
C MET A 84 -14.40 1.14 14.97
N LYS A 85 -13.18 1.34 15.44
CA LYS A 85 -12.77 2.56 16.14
C LYS A 85 -11.65 3.27 15.39
N VAL A 86 -11.53 4.57 15.63
CA VAL A 86 -10.37 5.35 15.16
C VAL A 86 -9.09 4.75 15.73
N ARG A 87 -8.08 4.56 14.90
CA ARG A 87 -6.79 3.89 15.16
C ARG A 87 -6.81 2.36 15.05
N ASP A 88 -7.94 1.73 14.74
CA ASP A 88 -7.89 0.33 14.37
C ASP A 88 -7.08 0.17 13.07
N VAL A 89 -6.29 -0.89 13.01
CA VAL A 89 -5.54 -1.26 11.82
C VAL A 89 -6.36 -2.29 11.04
N VAL A 90 -6.66 -1.98 9.79
CA VAL A 90 -7.35 -2.91 8.89
C VAL A 90 -6.35 -3.47 7.89
N ILE A 91 -6.14 -4.78 7.92
CA ILE A 91 -5.34 -5.49 6.93
C ILE A 91 -6.32 -6.11 5.93
N ALA A 92 -6.30 -5.59 4.69
CA ALA A 92 -7.21 -6.05 3.65
C ALA A 92 -6.72 -7.38 3.05
N MET A 93 -7.52 -8.41 3.18
CA MET A 93 -7.31 -9.71 2.52
C MET A 93 -7.76 -9.65 1.06
N SER A 94 -8.89 -9.01 0.80
CA SER A 94 -9.46 -8.84 -0.53
C SER A 94 -10.13 -7.48 -0.66
N ALA A 95 -10.55 -7.12 -1.86
CA ALA A 95 -11.28 -5.89 -2.11
C ALA A 95 -12.42 -6.13 -3.10
N SER A 96 -13.56 -5.51 -2.83
CA SER A 96 -14.67 -5.42 -3.77
C SER A 96 -14.74 -4.02 -4.36
N THR A 97 -15.20 -3.92 -5.60
CA THR A 97 -15.37 -2.65 -6.30
C THR A 97 -16.58 -2.71 -7.23
N ASN A 98 -17.23 -1.58 -7.41
CA ASN A 98 -18.21 -1.38 -8.47
C ASN A 98 -17.59 -0.73 -9.73
N SER A 99 -16.29 -0.50 -9.72
CA SER A 99 -15.54 -0.04 -10.88
C SER A 99 -15.34 -1.19 -11.88
N LYS A 100 -15.44 -0.88 -13.16
CA LYS A 100 -15.10 -1.81 -14.25
C LYS A 100 -13.65 -1.64 -14.68
N PHE A 101 -12.76 -1.31 -13.77
CA PHE A 101 -11.37 -1.03 -14.08
C PHE A 101 -10.64 -2.26 -14.63
N ASP A 102 -10.98 -3.45 -14.15
CA ASP A 102 -10.47 -4.74 -14.59
C ASP A 102 -10.72 -5.02 -16.08
N VAL A 103 -11.81 -4.51 -16.64
CA VAL A 103 -12.16 -4.67 -18.05
C VAL A 103 -11.06 -4.11 -18.99
N GLN A 104 -10.33 -3.08 -18.54
CA GLN A 104 -9.26 -2.46 -19.32
C GLN A 104 -8.07 -3.40 -19.56
N TYR A 105 -7.92 -4.43 -18.73
CA TYR A 105 -6.88 -5.45 -18.87
C TYR A 105 -7.30 -6.62 -19.79
N GLY A 106 -8.50 -6.57 -20.36
CA GLY A 106 -8.99 -7.62 -21.26
C GLY A 106 -9.23 -8.97 -20.56
N PHE A 107 -9.38 -8.98 -19.24
CA PHE A 107 -9.64 -10.21 -18.49
C PHE A 107 -11.05 -10.73 -18.79
N PRO A 108 -11.21 -11.99 -19.27
CA PRO A 108 -12.51 -12.54 -19.68
C PRO A 108 -13.31 -13.08 -18.48
N GLY A 109 -13.54 -12.26 -17.48
CA GLY A 109 -14.25 -12.65 -16.25
C GLY A 109 -14.29 -11.54 -15.22
N THR A 110 -14.55 -11.89 -13.97
CA THR A 110 -14.50 -10.97 -12.84
C THR A 110 -13.23 -11.18 -12.06
N LEU A 111 -12.40 -10.16 -11.93
CA LEU A 111 -11.22 -10.19 -11.10
C LEU A 111 -11.64 -10.11 -9.62
N ALA A 112 -11.13 -11.03 -8.81
CA ALA A 112 -11.22 -10.99 -7.36
C ALA A 112 -9.86 -10.53 -6.77
N PRO A 113 -9.63 -9.22 -6.58
CA PRO A 113 -8.35 -8.73 -6.10
C PRO A 113 -8.11 -9.19 -4.66
N THR A 114 -7.06 -9.96 -4.46
CA THR A 114 -6.63 -10.48 -3.16
C THR A 114 -5.22 -10.01 -2.85
N ALA A 115 -4.91 -9.92 -1.56
CA ALA A 115 -3.56 -9.64 -1.12
C ALA A 115 -2.65 -10.86 -1.34
N ASP A 116 -1.35 -10.59 -1.46
CA ASP A 116 -0.35 -11.63 -1.34
C ASP A 116 -0.42 -12.27 0.04
N PHE A 117 -0.43 -13.60 0.09
CA PHE A 117 -0.65 -14.34 1.34
C PHE A 117 0.50 -14.16 2.33
N ASP A 118 1.73 -14.19 1.88
CA ASP A 118 2.89 -14.10 2.76
C ASP A 118 3.00 -12.70 3.38
N LEU A 119 2.83 -11.65 2.58
CA LEU A 119 2.80 -10.28 3.07
C LEU A 119 1.63 -10.02 4.03
N LEU A 120 0.46 -10.60 3.75
CA LEU A 120 -0.71 -10.52 4.64
C LEU A 120 -0.42 -11.18 5.98
N ASN A 121 0.08 -12.41 5.95
CA ASN A 121 0.39 -13.20 7.13
C ASN A 121 1.45 -12.54 8.01
N ASP A 122 2.51 -12.02 7.40
CA ASP A 122 3.56 -11.28 8.10
C ASP A 122 3.00 -10.01 8.77
N ALA A 123 2.17 -9.24 8.06
CA ALA A 123 1.55 -8.05 8.62
C ALA A 123 0.64 -8.39 9.82
N VAL A 124 -0.15 -9.44 9.71
CA VAL A 124 -1.02 -9.92 10.82
C VAL A 124 -0.18 -10.36 12.01
N SER A 125 0.89 -11.11 11.78
CA SER A 125 1.78 -11.61 12.84
C SER A 125 2.45 -10.47 13.60
N VAL A 126 3.02 -9.50 12.90
CA VAL A 126 3.64 -8.32 13.51
C VAL A 126 2.62 -7.49 14.31
N CYS A 127 1.40 -7.37 13.82
CA CYS A 127 0.35 -6.66 14.55
C CYS A 127 -0.06 -7.37 15.83
N LYS A 128 -0.15 -8.70 15.81
CA LYS A 128 -0.43 -9.50 17.01
C LYS A 128 0.67 -9.38 18.05
N GLU A 129 1.93 -9.45 17.63
CA GLU A 129 3.09 -9.28 18.52
C GLU A 129 3.11 -7.90 19.20
N ARG A 130 2.56 -6.89 18.55
CA ARG A 130 2.50 -5.51 19.06
C ARG A 130 1.22 -5.18 19.79
N GLU A 131 0.36 -6.16 20.03
CA GLU A 131 -0.95 -5.96 20.67
C GLU A 131 -1.82 -4.89 19.98
N ALA A 132 -1.58 -4.68 18.69
CA ALA A 132 -2.35 -3.70 17.92
C ALA A 132 -3.77 -4.22 17.69
N SER A 133 -4.77 -3.34 17.77
CA SER A 133 -6.15 -3.68 17.37
C SER A 133 -6.20 -3.92 15.86
N VAL A 134 -6.25 -5.17 15.45
CA VAL A 134 -6.21 -5.58 14.05
C VAL A 134 -7.50 -6.24 13.64
N LYS A 135 -8.04 -5.79 12.53
CA LYS A 135 -9.15 -6.42 11.83
C LYS A 135 -8.68 -6.88 10.45
N VAL A 136 -8.78 -8.17 10.17
CA VAL A 136 -8.55 -8.71 8.82
C VAL A 136 -9.91 -8.78 8.12
N SER A 137 -10.05 -8.08 7.01
CA SER A 137 -11.34 -8.02 6.32
C SER A 137 -11.21 -7.74 4.83
N GLU A 138 -12.27 -8.01 4.12
CA GLU A 138 -12.47 -7.49 2.78
C GLU A 138 -12.67 -5.97 2.86
N LYS A 139 -11.99 -5.23 1.98
CA LYS A 139 -12.16 -3.80 1.86
C LYS A 139 -13.15 -3.51 0.73
N CYS A 140 -14.34 -3.00 1.08
CA CYS A 140 -15.25 -2.43 0.09
C CYS A 140 -14.79 -1.02 -0.30
N LYS A 141 -14.71 -0.77 -1.58
CA LYS A 141 -14.47 0.56 -2.17
C LYS A 141 -15.57 0.90 -3.15
#